data_768efdd32ce0df5a1678bf349baa97b9
#
_entry.id   768efdd32ce0df5a1678bf349baa97b9
#
_cell.length_a   1.000
_cell.length_b   1.000
_cell.length_c   1.000
_cell.angle_alpha   90.00
_cell.angle_beta   90.00
_cell.angle_gamma   90.00
#
_symmetry.space_group_name_H-M   'P 1'
#
loop_
_entity.id
_entity.type
_entity.pdbx_description
1 polymer ?
#
loop_
_entity_poly.entity_id
_entity_poly.type
_entity_poly.pdbx_seq_one_letter_code
_entity_poly.pdbx_strand_id
1 'polypeptide(L)'
;MSQKDFWNERYSREEFIYGIAPNEYLKEKLQEIKPGKILFPAEGEGRNAVYAAKMGWKPEAFDQSEVGKEKAISLAEENQTDISYTISDAENIEYPNNSFDALALIYAHFKGDRRREFHQKLATFLKPGGFLIIEGFSKFQEEYQKKYPRSGGP
;
A
#
# COMPACT_ATOMS: atom_id res chain seq x y z
N MET A 1 -12.59 18.80 -4.53
CA MET A 1 -12.09 17.53 -5.09
C MET A 1 -12.04 16.48 -3.97
N SER A 2 -12.61 15.32 -4.21
CA SER A 2 -12.52 14.21 -3.26
C SER A 2 -11.09 13.63 -3.24
N GLN A 3 -10.77 12.87 -2.20
CA GLN A 3 -9.49 12.18 -2.12
C GLN A 3 -9.31 11.20 -3.29
N LYS A 4 -10.40 10.50 -3.65
CA LYS A 4 -10.42 9.61 -4.82
C LYS A 4 -10.08 10.36 -6.11
N ASP A 5 -10.73 11.51 -6.36
CA ASP A 5 -10.49 12.30 -7.56
C ASP A 5 -9.07 12.83 -7.62
N PHE A 6 -8.54 13.27 -6.49
CA PHE A 6 -7.15 13.72 -6.38
C PHE A 6 -6.18 12.62 -6.83
N TRP A 7 -6.36 11.41 -6.34
CA TRP A 7 -5.46 10.30 -6.70
C TRP A 7 -5.68 9.81 -8.14
N ASN A 8 -6.92 9.80 -8.62
CA ASN A 8 -7.19 9.46 -10.02
C ASN A 8 -6.49 10.44 -10.97
N GLU A 9 -6.56 11.74 -10.69
CA GLU A 9 -5.87 12.75 -11.48
C GLU A 9 -4.36 12.55 -11.42
N ARG A 10 -3.83 12.32 -10.23
CA ARG A 10 -2.40 12.11 -10.05
C ARG A 10 -1.89 10.86 -10.77
N TYR A 11 -2.65 9.76 -10.71
CA TYR A 11 -2.27 8.50 -11.36
C TYR A 11 -2.61 8.46 -12.87
N SER A 12 -3.33 9.44 -13.39
CA SER A 12 -3.71 9.45 -14.83
C SER A 12 -2.53 9.71 -15.77
N ARG A 13 -1.38 10.07 -15.26
CA ARG A 13 -0.15 10.21 -16.05
C ARG A 13 0.32 8.84 -16.50
N GLU A 14 0.94 8.76 -17.68
CA GLU A 14 1.54 7.52 -18.20
C GLU A 14 2.61 6.97 -17.25
N GLU A 15 3.36 7.88 -16.62
CA GLU A 15 4.42 7.55 -15.71
C GLU A 15 3.87 7.08 -14.36
N PHE A 16 4.58 6.15 -13.72
CA PHE A 16 4.30 5.77 -12.34
C PHE A 16 4.86 6.84 -11.41
N ILE A 17 4.00 7.41 -10.58
CA ILE A 17 4.34 8.54 -9.69
C ILE A 17 5.52 8.21 -8.78
N TYR A 18 5.52 7.00 -8.22
CA TYR A 18 6.55 6.54 -7.28
C TYR A 18 7.49 5.52 -7.92
N GLY A 19 7.46 5.38 -9.27
CA GLY A 19 8.25 4.38 -9.97
C GLY A 19 7.65 2.99 -9.90
N ILE A 20 8.35 2.02 -10.46
CA ILE A 20 7.91 0.63 -10.52
C ILE A 20 8.67 -0.28 -9.55
N ALA A 21 9.76 0.19 -8.96
CA ALA A 21 10.51 -0.55 -7.96
C ALA A 21 9.77 -0.51 -6.61
N PRO A 22 9.85 -1.59 -5.80
CA PRO A 22 9.21 -1.61 -4.50
C PRO A 22 9.88 -0.65 -3.52
N ASN A 23 9.17 -0.32 -2.45
CA ASN A 23 9.72 0.39 -1.32
C ASN A 23 10.90 -0.43 -0.76
N GLU A 24 12.04 0.23 -0.50
CA GLU A 24 13.26 -0.45 -0.07
C GLU A 24 13.12 -1.17 1.28
N TYR A 25 12.47 -0.53 2.23
CA TYR A 25 12.24 -1.13 3.54
C TYR A 25 11.37 -2.38 3.44
N LEU A 26 10.26 -2.29 2.67
CA LEU A 26 9.39 -3.43 2.41
C LEU A 26 10.17 -4.58 1.77
N LYS A 27 10.96 -4.28 0.74
CA LYS A 27 11.77 -5.28 0.04
C LYS A 27 12.69 -6.01 1.02
N GLU A 28 13.39 -5.26 1.87
CA GLU A 28 14.26 -5.84 2.88
C GLU A 28 13.51 -6.78 3.83
N LYS A 29 12.36 -6.32 4.34
CA LYS A 29 11.57 -7.11 5.28
C LYS A 29 10.95 -8.36 4.66
N LEU A 30 10.45 -8.27 3.44
CA LEU A 30 9.86 -9.43 2.77
C LEU A 30 10.87 -10.53 2.47
N GLN A 31 12.15 -10.20 2.34
CA GLN A 31 13.22 -11.17 2.16
C GLN A 31 13.50 -11.98 3.43
N GLU A 32 13.14 -11.45 4.59
CA GLU A 32 13.36 -12.09 5.90
C GLU A 32 12.20 -13.00 6.33
N ILE A 33 11.05 -12.93 5.64
CA ILE A 33 9.82 -13.58 6.05
C ILE A 33 9.41 -14.62 5.00
N LYS A 34 8.98 -15.79 5.46
CA LYS A 34 8.44 -16.82 4.56
C LYS A 34 7.18 -16.29 3.86
N PRO A 35 7.10 -16.38 2.51
CA PRO A 35 5.93 -15.89 1.80
C PRO A 35 4.63 -16.57 2.22
N GLY A 36 3.57 -15.77 2.27
CA GLY A 36 2.21 -16.19 2.57
C GLY A 36 1.24 -15.20 1.94
N LYS A 37 0.15 -14.90 2.63
CA LYS A 37 -0.87 -13.95 2.17
C LYS A 37 -0.59 -12.58 2.79
N ILE A 38 -0.55 -11.54 1.96
CA ILE A 38 -0.20 -10.18 2.40
C ILE A 38 -1.23 -9.17 1.91
N LEU A 39 -1.58 -8.21 2.78
CA LEU A 39 -2.50 -7.13 2.46
C LEU A 39 -1.76 -5.80 2.33
N PHE A 40 -2.06 -5.07 1.25
CA PHE A 40 -1.52 -3.74 0.97
C PHE A 40 -2.66 -2.71 0.92
N PRO A 41 -2.97 -2.03 2.03
CA PRO A 41 -3.92 -0.91 2.02
C PRO A 41 -3.35 0.30 1.29
N ALA A 42 -4.21 1.04 0.58
CA ALA A 42 -3.84 2.25 -0.16
C ALA A 42 -2.63 2.03 -1.08
N GLU A 43 -2.68 1.00 -1.88
CA GLU A 43 -1.55 0.50 -2.66
C GLU A 43 -1.22 1.36 -3.91
N GLY A 44 -2.17 2.11 -4.42
CA GLY A 44 -1.95 2.97 -5.59
C GLY A 44 -1.64 2.20 -6.86
N GLU A 45 -0.48 2.44 -7.43
CA GLU A 45 -0.10 1.91 -8.75
C GLU A 45 0.52 0.51 -8.72
N GLY A 46 0.60 -0.12 -7.54
CA GLY A 46 0.87 -1.54 -7.41
C GLY A 46 2.33 -1.96 -7.29
N ARG A 47 3.28 -1.05 -7.22
CA ARG A 47 4.71 -1.39 -7.19
C ARG A 47 5.09 -2.38 -6.08
N ASN A 48 4.49 -2.24 -4.91
CA ASN A 48 4.78 -3.10 -3.75
C ASN A 48 4.08 -4.46 -3.86
N ALA A 49 2.80 -4.47 -4.22
CA ALA A 49 2.04 -5.71 -4.39
C ALA A 49 2.62 -6.58 -5.51
N VAL A 50 3.02 -5.97 -6.62
CA VAL A 50 3.63 -6.71 -7.74
C VAL A 50 4.97 -7.30 -7.32
N TYR A 51 5.79 -6.55 -6.59
CA TYR A 51 7.03 -7.10 -6.05
C TYR A 51 6.77 -8.31 -5.14
N ALA A 52 5.82 -8.19 -4.22
CA ALA A 52 5.47 -9.28 -3.31
C ALA A 52 5.04 -10.54 -4.10
N ALA A 53 4.20 -10.35 -5.13
CA ALA A 53 3.76 -11.46 -5.98
C ALA A 53 4.95 -12.16 -6.67
N LYS A 54 5.91 -11.38 -7.17
CA LYS A 54 7.12 -11.91 -7.79
C LYS A 54 7.95 -12.73 -6.81
N MET A 55 7.89 -12.42 -5.53
CA MET A 55 8.62 -13.12 -4.48
C MET A 55 7.85 -14.29 -3.88
N GLY A 56 6.72 -14.66 -4.47
CA GLY A 56 5.94 -15.82 -4.05
C GLY A 56 4.82 -15.55 -3.06
N TRP A 57 4.59 -14.29 -2.70
CA TRP A 57 3.47 -13.92 -1.85
C TRP A 57 2.16 -13.93 -2.64
N LYS A 58 1.05 -14.04 -1.90
CA LYS A 58 -0.30 -13.85 -2.46
C LYS A 58 -0.81 -12.48 -1.98
N PRO A 59 -0.60 -11.43 -2.77
CA PRO A 59 -0.98 -10.09 -2.35
C PRO A 59 -2.43 -9.79 -2.65
N GLU A 60 -3.09 -9.15 -1.70
CA GLU A 60 -4.34 -8.44 -1.90
C GLU A 60 -4.12 -6.98 -1.61
N ALA A 61 -4.64 -6.12 -2.46
CA ALA A 61 -4.50 -4.68 -2.36
C ALA A 61 -5.86 -4.01 -2.43
N PHE A 62 -5.98 -2.83 -1.86
CA PHE A 62 -7.12 -1.97 -2.11
C PHE A 62 -6.69 -0.51 -2.17
N ASP A 63 -7.44 0.27 -2.91
CA ASP A 63 -7.27 1.71 -3.04
C ASP A 63 -8.56 2.30 -3.59
N GLN A 64 -8.78 3.57 -3.42
CA GLN A 64 -9.95 4.26 -3.96
C GLN A 64 -9.83 4.56 -5.45
N SER A 65 -8.63 4.49 -6.03
CA SER A 65 -8.35 4.91 -7.39
C SER A 65 -8.51 3.78 -8.41
N GLU A 66 -9.47 3.91 -9.31
CA GLU A 66 -9.60 3.01 -10.46
C GLU A 66 -8.40 3.11 -11.40
N VAL A 67 -7.84 4.32 -11.55
CA VAL A 67 -6.65 4.56 -12.38
C VAL A 67 -5.44 3.85 -11.76
N GLY A 68 -5.27 3.93 -10.45
CA GLY A 68 -4.23 3.20 -9.74
C GLY A 68 -4.35 1.70 -9.95
N LYS A 69 -5.58 1.16 -9.86
CA LYS A 69 -5.83 -0.26 -10.11
C LYS A 69 -5.45 -0.69 -11.52
N GLU A 70 -5.84 0.09 -12.53
CA GLU A 70 -5.50 -0.23 -13.94
C GLU A 70 -4.00 -0.31 -14.13
N LYS A 71 -3.26 0.64 -13.58
CA LYS A 71 -1.80 0.64 -13.65
C LYS A 71 -1.19 -0.54 -12.89
N ALA A 72 -1.73 -0.86 -11.72
CA ALA A 72 -1.25 -1.98 -10.91
C ALA A 72 -1.45 -3.32 -11.64
N ILE A 73 -2.62 -3.53 -12.24
CA ILE A 73 -2.90 -4.75 -13.00
C ILE A 73 -1.99 -4.85 -14.23
N SER A 74 -1.79 -3.73 -14.96
CA SER A 74 -0.86 -3.70 -16.09
C SER A 74 0.57 -4.04 -15.67
N LEU A 75 1.02 -3.50 -14.54
CA LEU A 75 2.35 -3.79 -14.02
C LEU A 75 2.50 -5.26 -13.65
N ALA A 76 1.46 -5.86 -13.03
CA ALA A 76 1.45 -7.27 -12.71
C ALA A 76 1.56 -8.13 -13.97
N GLU A 77 0.78 -7.82 -15.00
CA GLU A 77 0.80 -8.52 -16.29
C GLU A 77 2.19 -8.45 -16.95
N GLU A 78 2.79 -7.27 -16.97
CA GLU A 78 4.15 -7.07 -17.51
C GLU A 78 5.20 -7.92 -16.77
N ASN A 79 4.98 -8.20 -15.50
CA ASN A 79 5.87 -9.01 -14.68
C ASN A 79 5.43 -10.47 -14.60
N GLN A 80 4.45 -10.89 -15.40
CA GLN A 80 3.95 -12.27 -15.46
C GLN A 80 3.50 -12.79 -14.10
N THR A 81 2.80 -11.94 -13.34
CA THR A 81 2.30 -12.27 -12.01
C THR A 81 0.87 -11.77 -11.82
N ASP A 82 0.22 -12.20 -10.75
CA ASP A 82 -1.15 -11.81 -10.42
C ASP A 82 -1.22 -11.12 -9.07
N ILE A 83 -2.07 -10.12 -8.99
CA ILE A 83 -2.45 -9.48 -7.73
C ILE A 83 -3.97 -9.37 -7.69
N SER A 84 -4.55 -9.40 -6.49
CA SER A 84 -5.96 -9.08 -6.28
C SER A 84 -6.07 -7.64 -5.84
N TYR A 85 -6.89 -6.85 -6.52
CA TYR A 85 -6.99 -5.42 -6.24
C TYR A 85 -8.45 -5.00 -6.19
N THR A 86 -8.89 -4.47 -5.05
CA THR A 86 -10.27 -4.05 -4.80
C THR A 86 -10.34 -2.53 -4.75
N ILE A 87 -11.32 -1.94 -5.43
CA ILE A 87 -11.61 -0.52 -5.31
C ILE A 87 -12.42 -0.32 -4.02
N SER A 88 -11.79 0.23 -3.00
CA SER A 88 -12.41 0.48 -1.71
C SER A 88 -11.55 1.43 -0.87
N ASP A 89 -12.13 1.94 0.21
CA ASP A 89 -11.41 2.65 1.25
C ASP A 89 -11.31 1.78 2.52
N ALA A 90 -10.60 2.28 3.52
CA ALA A 90 -10.41 1.55 4.78
C ALA A 90 -11.71 1.42 5.60
N GLU A 91 -12.67 2.33 5.38
CA GLU A 91 -13.96 2.26 6.07
C GLU A 91 -14.81 1.09 5.58
N ASN A 92 -14.81 0.85 4.27
CA ASN A 92 -15.71 -0.12 3.64
C ASN A 92 -15.08 -1.46 3.30
N ILE A 93 -13.75 -1.57 3.33
CA ILE A 93 -13.09 -2.83 3.00
C ILE A 93 -13.42 -3.92 4.03
N GLU A 94 -13.66 -5.12 3.54
CA GLU A 94 -13.96 -6.27 4.39
C GLU A 94 -13.13 -7.48 3.97
N TYR A 95 -12.52 -8.12 4.96
CA TYR A 95 -11.86 -9.43 4.82
C TYR A 95 -12.19 -10.25 6.06
N PRO A 96 -12.14 -11.58 5.97
CA PRO A 96 -12.27 -12.41 7.17
C PRO A 96 -11.17 -12.09 8.19
N ASN A 97 -11.50 -12.15 9.47
CA ASN A 97 -10.50 -11.98 10.52
C ASN A 97 -9.40 -13.04 10.37
N ASN A 98 -8.18 -12.69 10.74
CA ASN A 98 -7.05 -13.61 10.78
C ASN A 98 -6.77 -14.27 9.42
N SER A 99 -6.93 -13.52 8.31
CA SER A 99 -6.74 -14.08 6.97
C SER A 99 -5.39 -13.78 6.34
N PHE A 100 -4.60 -12.86 6.91
CA PHE A 100 -3.33 -12.46 6.33
C PHE A 100 -2.14 -12.80 7.23
N ASP A 101 -1.06 -13.23 6.60
CA ASP A 101 0.23 -13.49 7.28
C ASP A 101 1.02 -12.21 7.49
N ALA A 102 0.80 -11.20 6.65
CA ALA A 102 1.44 -9.90 6.77
C ALA A 102 0.48 -8.78 6.34
N LEU A 103 0.66 -7.61 6.95
CA LEU A 103 -0.04 -6.36 6.62
C LEU A 103 1.02 -5.29 6.40
N ALA A 104 1.04 -4.69 5.21
CA ALA A 104 2.04 -3.67 4.85
C ALA A 104 1.38 -2.31 4.67
N LEU A 105 1.68 -1.38 5.56
CA LEU A 105 1.22 0.00 5.52
C LEU A 105 2.38 0.88 5.06
N ILE A 106 2.56 1.00 3.75
CA ILE A 106 3.67 1.74 3.15
C ILE A 106 3.14 3.09 2.65
N TYR A 107 3.40 4.13 3.44
CA TYR A 107 2.88 5.48 3.20
C TYR A 107 1.35 5.48 3.00
N ALA A 108 0.67 4.56 3.67
CA ALA A 108 -0.79 4.49 3.69
C ALA A 108 -1.30 5.46 4.75
N HIS A 109 -1.72 6.65 4.31
CA HIS A 109 -2.14 7.72 5.21
C HIS A 109 -3.65 7.74 5.40
N PHE A 110 -4.08 7.73 6.64
CA PHE A 110 -5.47 7.91 7.03
C PHE A 110 -5.60 9.22 7.80
N LYS A 111 -6.72 9.93 7.60
CA LYS A 111 -6.95 11.21 8.27
C LYS A 111 -6.89 11.06 9.79
N GLY A 112 -6.24 12.03 10.43
CA GLY A 112 -5.72 12.02 11.77
C GLY A 112 -6.59 11.42 12.87
N ASP A 113 -7.85 11.85 13.01
CA ASP A 113 -8.75 11.41 14.08
C ASP A 113 -9.26 9.97 13.89
N ARG A 114 -9.28 9.46 12.64
CA ARG A 114 -9.72 8.11 12.33
C ARG A 114 -8.59 7.12 12.10
N ARG A 115 -7.35 7.56 12.14
CA ARG A 115 -6.18 6.71 11.87
C ARG A 115 -6.13 5.51 12.81
N ARG A 116 -6.31 5.73 14.09
CA ARG A 116 -6.30 4.66 15.10
C ARG A 116 -7.39 3.63 14.84
N GLU A 117 -8.61 4.10 14.53
CA GLU A 117 -9.73 3.24 14.19
C GLU A 117 -9.43 2.33 12.99
N PHE A 118 -8.87 2.91 11.91
CA PHE A 118 -8.54 2.14 10.71
C PHE A 118 -7.39 1.18 10.96
N HIS A 119 -6.37 1.57 11.71
CA HIS A 119 -5.28 0.67 12.07
C HIS A 119 -5.80 -0.52 12.89
N GLN A 120 -6.71 -0.28 13.83
CA GLN A 120 -7.33 -1.35 14.62
C GLN A 120 -8.16 -2.29 13.75
N LYS A 121 -8.94 -1.75 12.83
CA LYS A 121 -9.73 -2.54 11.90
C LYS A 121 -8.83 -3.42 11.03
N LEU A 122 -7.82 -2.84 10.41
CA LEU A 122 -6.90 -3.56 9.53
C LEU A 122 -6.15 -4.66 10.31
N ALA A 123 -5.79 -4.39 11.55
CA ALA A 123 -5.10 -5.37 12.39
C ALA A 123 -5.96 -6.62 12.66
N THR A 124 -7.30 -6.51 12.63
CA THR A 124 -8.16 -7.69 12.79
C THR A 124 -8.03 -8.68 11.64
N PHE A 125 -7.59 -8.23 10.48
CA PHE A 125 -7.37 -9.08 9.31
C PHE A 125 -6.08 -9.88 9.41
N LEU A 126 -5.16 -9.48 10.28
CA LEU A 126 -3.86 -10.12 10.45
C LEU A 126 -3.98 -11.32 11.40
N LYS A 127 -3.36 -12.43 11.02
CA LYS A 127 -3.30 -13.62 11.88
C LYS A 127 -2.52 -13.33 13.16
N PRO A 128 -2.86 -13.98 14.29
CA PRO A 128 -1.98 -13.95 15.46
C PRO A 128 -0.57 -14.40 15.09
N GLY A 129 0.44 -13.63 15.49
CA GLY A 129 1.83 -13.89 15.11
C GLY A 129 2.19 -13.42 13.70
N GLY A 130 1.28 -12.81 12.98
CA GLY A 130 1.55 -12.22 11.67
C GLY A 130 2.43 -10.98 11.77
N PHE A 131 2.94 -10.53 10.61
CA PHE A 131 3.88 -9.42 10.54
C PHE A 131 3.20 -8.14 10.13
N LEU A 132 3.46 -7.06 10.86
CA LEU A 132 3.02 -5.71 10.51
C LEU A 132 4.25 -4.92 10.05
N ILE A 133 4.21 -4.45 8.80
CA ILE A 133 5.29 -3.67 8.20
C ILE A 133 4.75 -2.27 7.95
N ILE A 134 5.35 -1.28 8.61
CA ILE A 134 4.89 0.12 8.50
C ILE A 134 6.06 1.00 8.12
N GLU A 135 5.87 1.82 7.10
CA GLU A 135 6.73 2.96 6.81
C GLU A 135 5.86 4.15 6.47
N GLY A 136 6.18 5.31 7.01
CA GLY A 136 5.42 6.53 6.79
C GLY A 136 6.20 7.74 7.26
N PHE A 137 5.57 8.91 7.14
CA PHE A 137 6.17 10.16 7.60
C PHE A 137 5.93 10.35 9.09
N SER A 138 6.94 10.86 9.79
CA SER A 138 6.79 11.22 11.20
C SER A 138 6.01 12.54 11.33
N LYS A 139 5.50 12.82 12.52
CA LYS A 139 4.83 14.09 12.82
C LYS A 139 5.76 15.31 12.67
N PHE A 140 7.07 15.09 12.61
CA PHE A 140 8.06 16.17 12.44
C PHE A 140 8.51 16.35 10.98
N GLN A 141 7.90 15.63 10.05
CA GLN A 141 8.31 15.65 8.64
C GLN A 141 8.23 17.05 8.02
N GLU A 142 7.19 17.81 8.32
CA GLU A 142 7.04 19.18 7.81
C GLU A 142 8.17 20.10 8.25
N GLU A 143 8.54 20.03 9.53
CA GLU A 143 9.64 20.83 10.07
C GLU A 143 10.96 20.44 9.42
N TYR A 144 11.17 19.15 9.25
CA TYR A 144 12.36 18.63 8.58
C TYR A 144 12.44 19.11 7.13
N GLN A 145 11.34 19.06 6.39
CA GLN A 145 11.30 19.49 4.99
C GLN A 145 11.50 21.00 4.84
N LYS A 146 11.03 21.80 5.77
CA LYS A 146 11.31 23.26 5.79
C LYS A 146 12.80 23.53 5.94
N LYS A 147 13.48 22.74 6.78
CA LYS A 147 14.91 22.89 7.03
C LYS A 147 15.76 22.27 5.91
N TYR A 148 15.33 21.15 5.36
CA TYR A 148 16.03 20.40 4.31
C TYR A 148 15.06 20.08 3.16
N PRO A 149 14.79 21.03 2.25
CA PRO A 149 13.83 20.80 1.17
C PRO A 149 14.24 19.61 0.30
N ARG A 150 13.29 18.70 0.07
CA ARG A 150 13.46 17.53 -0.81
C ARG A 150 12.17 17.36 -1.61
N SER A 151 12.27 16.69 -2.74
CA SER A 151 11.12 16.27 -3.51
C SER A 151 10.44 15.09 -2.78
N GLY A 152 9.13 15.08 -2.77
CA GLY A 152 8.35 14.02 -2.13
C GLY A 152 8.12 14.28 -0.66
N GLY A 153 7.00 13.84 -0.19
CA GLY A 153 6.54 14.02 1.16
C GLY A 153 5.07 14.41 1.17
N PRO A 154 4.45 14.41 2.34
CA PRO A 154 3.02 14.64 2.41
C PRO A 154 2.61 16.01 1.90
#